data_9b27a9412de5cc1d5de19aa10ace2f5f
#
_entry.id   9b27a9412de5cc1d5de19aa10ace2f5f
#
_cell.length_a   1.000
_cell.length_b   1.000
_cell.length_c   1.000
_cell.angle_alpha   90.00
_cell.angle_beta   90.00
_cell.angle_gamma   90.00
#
_symmetry.space_group_name_H-M   'P 1'
#
loop_
_entity.id
_entity.type
_entity.pdbx_description
1 polymer ?
#
loop_
_entity_poly.entity_id
_entity_poly.type
_entity_poly.pdbx_seq_one_letter_code
_entity_poly.pdbx_strand_id
1 'polypeptide(L)'
;MTRRTKIVCTLGPATNTEEGITALVECGMNVARMNFSHGAHSDHRSVYEAVRAASANTGKAVGVLADLQGPKIRLGKFEDNGRPNGAVDWNDGEQVRITVDDVIGNHDRVSTTYAHLAEDARPGDRLLVDDGKVGLTVDHVDGNDVVCLVTEGGTVSNNKGLSMPGMNISVPAMSEKDIADLEFALELGVDLVALSFVRSPADIELVHEVMDRVGYRVPVIAKLEKPEAIDNLEAIVLAFDAIMVARGDLGVEMPLEQVPLVQKRAIQMARENAKPVIVATQMLDSMIENSRPTRAEASDVANAVLDGADAVMLSGETSVGKYPNETVETMSRIVMAVEEGTRDVPVLTHVPRTRRGIVTYAARDIAERLNAAAIITFTESGDTLRRVARLHSRIPLLAFTATEATRNQLALSWGADAVLVPRMKNTDAMIDQVDEVLTANGKLQRGDTVVIVAGAPASVIGSTNFVHVHRIGEQDH
;
A
#
# COMPACT_ATOMS: atom_id res chain seq x y z
N MET A 1 19.14 13.42 9.91
CA MET A 1 17.67 13.55 9.71
C MET A 1 17.01 12.19 9.84
N THR A 2 15.80 12.12 10.34
CA THR A 2 15.00 10.89 10.31
C THR A 2 14.32 10.77 8.94
N ARG A 3 14.33 9.58 8.35
CA ARG A 3 13.64 9.27 7.10
C ARG A 3 12.14 9.54 7.22
N ARG A 4 11.54 10.14 6.21
CA ARG A 4 10.11 10.53 6.19
C ARG A 4 9.25 9.60 5.35
N THR A 5 9.69 9.24 4.14
CA THR A 5 9.02 8.23 3.31
C THR A 5 9.11 6.88 4.02
N LYS A 6 7.98 6.20 4.13
CA LYS A 6 7.85 4.95 4.88
C LYS A 6 8.26 3.75 4.05
N ILE A 7 8.61 2.65 4.71
CA ILE A 7 8.91 1.38 4.05
C ILE A 7 7.90 0.34 4.51
N VAL A 8 7.22 -0.27 3.53
CA VAL A 8 6.36 -1.43 3.70
C VAL A 8 7.16 -2.67 3.32
N CYS A 9 7.25 -3.66 4.22
CA CYS A 9 7.94 -4.92 3.95
C CYS A 9 6.94 -6.07 3.95
N THR A 10 6.97 -6.89 2.91
CA THR A 10 6.21 -8.14 2.88
C THR A 10 6.94 -9.18 3.71
N LEU A 11 6.23 -9.77 4.67
CA LEU A 11 6.74 -10.85 5.49
C LEU A 11 6.49 -12.20 4.83
N GLY A 12 7.43 -13.12 4.97
CA GLY A 12 7.37 -14.44 4.39
C GLY A 12 8.47 -15.35 4.92
N PRO A 13 8.73 -16.50 4.29
CA PRO A 13 9.66 -17.51 4.80
C PRO A 13 11.04 -17.02 5.22
N ALA A 14 11.55 -15.95 4.59
CA ALA A 14 12.85 -15.38 4.94
C ALA A 14 12.83 -14.52 6.22
N THR A 15 11.65 -14.06 6.67
CA THR A 15 11.56 -13.01 7.71
C THR A 15 10.40 -13.21 8.70
N ASN A 16 9.75 -14.39 8.73
CA ASN A 16 8.55 -14.65 9.53
C ASN A 16 8.83 -15.01 11.01
N THR A 17 10.06 -14.92 11.47
CA THR A 17 10.42 -15.11 12.89
C THR A 17 10.42 -13.78 13.65
N GLU A 18 10.26 -13.83 14.98
CA GLU A 18 10.30 -12.63 15.83
C GLU A 18 11.64 -11.88 15.69
N GLU A 19 12.76 -12.62 15.64
CA GLU A 19 14.10 -12.03 15.43
C GLU A 19 14.22 -11.38 14.05
N GLY A 20 13.73 -12.05 13.00
CA GLY A 20 13.76 -11.53 11.62
C GLY A 20 12.93 -10.27 11.49
N ILE A 21 11.71 -10.26 12.05
CA ILE A 21 10.83 -9.09 12.06
C ILE A 21 11.44 -7.95 12.87
N THR A 22 12.00 -8.23 14.04
CA THR A 22 12.69 -7.22 14.88
C THR A 22 13.83 -6.57 14.11
N ALA A 23 14.66 -7.37 13.43
CA ALA A 23 15.73 -6.86 12.58
C ALA A 23 15.22 -5.95 11.46
N LEU A 24 14.12 -6.32 10.77
CA LEU A 24 13.51 -5.46 9.77
C LEU A 24 13.02 -4.12 10.36
N VAL A 25 12.42 -4.13 11.54
CA VAL A 25 11.99 -2.91 12.25
C VAL A 25 13.19 -2.02 12.60
N GLU A 26 14.28 -2.62 13.04
CA GLU A 26 15.52 -1.89 13.34
C GLU A 26 16.14 -1.29 12.08
N CYS A 27 16.18 -2.03 10.97
CA CYS A 27 16.65 -1.56 9.64
C CYS A 27 15.76 -0.49 9.04
N GLY A 28 14.49 -0.38 9.48
CA GLY A 28 13.62 0.72 9.07
C GLY A 28 12.24 0.36 8.51
N MET A 29 11.77 -0.87 8.66
CA MET A 29 10.39 -1.22 8.35
C MET A 29 9.41 -0.39 9.20
N ASN A 30 8.39 0.16 8.55
CA ASN A 30 7.31 0.91 9.19
C ASN A 30 5.98 0.14 9.17
N VAL A 31 5.74 -0.61 8.09
CA VAL A 31 4.51 -1.39 7.92
C VAL A 31 4.87 -2.80 7.50
N ALA A 32 4.35 -3.78 8.22
CA ALA A 32 4.46 -5.20 7.91
C ALA A 32 3.27 -5.62 7.03
N ARG A 33 3.54 -6.06 5.80
CA ARG A 33 2.52 -6.57 4.88
C ARG A 33 2.41 -8.09 5.01
N MET A 34 1.22 -8.56 5.35
CA MET A 34 0.83 -9.98 5.30
C MET A 34 0.09 -10.22 3.99
N ASN A 35 0.66 -11.04 3.11
CA ASN A 35 0.08 -11.36 1.81
C ASN A 35 -0.82 -12.60 1.91
N PHE A 36 -2.13 -12.40 1.91
CA PHE A 36 -3.13 -13.47 2.01
C PHE A 36 -3.29 -14.32 0.74
N SER A 37 -2.51 -14.03 -0.32
CA SER A 37 -2.41 -14.96 -1.46
C SER A 37 -1.69 -16.27 -1.12
N HIS A 38 -0.93 -16.28 -0.02
CA HIS A 38 -0.10 -17.41 0.43
C HIS A 38 -0.21 -17.60 1.94
N GLY A 39 0.08 -18.82 2.41
CA GLY A 39 0.05 -19.14 3.84
C GLY A 39 -1.35 -19.50 4.35
N ALA A 40 -1.39 -20.12 5.52
CA ALA A 40 -2.61 -20.40 6.25
C ALA A 40 -2.89 -19.32 7.31
N HIS A 41 -4.12 -19.23 7.80
CA HIS A 41 -4.50 -18.30 8.87
C HIS A 41 -3.64 -18.45 10.13
N SER A 42 -3.20 -19.69 10.45
CA SER A 42 -2.27 -19.96 11.57
C SER A 42 -0.92 -19.28 11.38
N ASP A 43 -0.39 -19.28 10.14
CA ASP A 43 0.89 -18.67 9.84
C ASP A 43 0.79 -17.14 9.96
N HIS A 44 -0.29 -16.57 9.44
CA HIS A 44 -0.57 -15.13 9.56
C HIS A 44 -0.75 -14.68 11.02
N ARG A 45 -1.38 -15.50 11.87
CA ARG A 45 -1.49 -15.24 13.30
C ARG A 45 -0.12 -15.16 13.97
N SER A 46 0.73 -16.14 13.71
CA SER A 46 2.09 -16.18 14.30
C SER A 46 2.92 -14.98 13.87
N VAL A 47 2.83 -14.59 12.58
CA VAL A 47 3.50 -13.39 12.04
C VAL A 47 2.96 -12.11 12.68
N TYR A 48 1.64 -11.98 12.81
CA TYR A 48 1.03 -10.83 13.48
C TYR A 48 1.51 -10.66 14.92
N GLU A 49 1.51 -11.75 15.70
CA GLU A 49 1.96 -11.75 17.09
C GLU A 49 3.45 -11.34 17.19
N ALA A 50 4.29 -11.84 16.29
CA ALA A 50 5.69 -11.48 16.21
C ALA A 50 5.90 -9.99 15.84
N VAL A 51 5.08 -9.42 14.93
CA VAL A 51 5.12 -7.97 14.62
C VAL A 51 4.77 -7.13 15.84
N ARG A 52 3.73 -7.52 16.58
CA ARG A 52 3.33 -6.81 17.81
C ARG A 52 4.40 -6.88 18.88
N ALA A 53 5.04 -8.05 19.06
CA ALA A 53 6.19 -8.21 19.97
C ALA A 53 7.37 -7.33 19.54
N ALA A 54 7.75 -7.34 18.27
CA ALA A 54 8.82 -6.51 17.74
C ALA A 54 8.54 -5.00 17.92
N SER A 55 7.30 -4.57 17.68
CA SER A 55 6.85 -3.18 17.91
C SER A 55 7.00 -2.79 19.41
N ALA A 56 6.58 -3.65 20.32
CA ALA A 56 6.70 -3.42 21.76
C ALA A 56 8.17 -3.37 22.22
N ASN A 57 8.98 -4.32 21.77
CA ASN A 57 10.39 -4.44 22.15
C ASN A 57 11.24 -3.27 21.65
N THR A 58 10.96 -2.77 20.44
CA THR A 58 11.69 -1.63 19.85
C THR A 58 11.11 -0.27 20.23
N GLY A 59 9.90 -0.22 20.78
CA GLY A 59 9.15 1.01 21.05
C GLY A 59 8.68 1.75 19.81
N LYS A 60 8.91 1.20 18.59
CA LYS A 60 8.52 1.81 17.32
C LYS A 60 7.09 1.41 16.96
N ALA A 61 6.32 2.35 16.40
CA ALA A 61 5.03 2.03 15.80
C ALA A 61 5.23 1.22 14.52
N VAL A 62 4.60 0.05 14.43
CA VAL A 62 4.60 -0.79 13.23
C VAL A 62 3.15 -1.09 12.85
N GLY A 63 2.73 -0.61 11.67
CA GLY A 63 1.41 -0.94 11.12
C GLY A 63 1.40 -2.36 10.54
N VAL A 64 0.27 -3.05 10.69
CA VAL A 64 0.06 -4.36 10.03
C VAL A 64 -0.96 -4.20 8.93
N LEU A 65 -0.54 -4.52 7.70
CA LEU A 65 -1.35 -4.46 6.49
C LEU A 65 -1.73 -5.89 6.06
N ALA A 66 -3.03 -6.20 6.05
CA ALA A 66 -3.56 -7.39 5.41
C ALA A 66 -3.84 -7.11 3.94
N ASP A 67 -3.13 -7.78 3.03
CA ASP A 67 -3.29 -7.63 1.58
C ASP A 67 -4.05 -8.83 1.03
N LEU A 68 -5.33 -8.61 0.66
CA LEU A 68 -6.23 -9.64 0.17
C LEU A 68 -5.83 -10.07 -1.25
N GLN A 69 -6.02 -11.36 -1.54
CA GLN A 69 -5.64 -11.92 -2.84
C GLN A 69 -6.41 -11.30 -4.01
N GLY A 70 -7.70 -11.04 -3.80
CA GLY A 70 -8.63 -10.68 -4.85
C GLY A 70 -9.05 -11.86 -5.74
N PRO A 71 -9.99 -11.66 -6.64
CA PRO A 71 -10.50 -12.69 -7.55
C PRO A 71 -9.50 -12.98 -8.67
N LYS A 72 -8.34 -13.57 -8.32
CA LYS A 72 -7.28 -13.89 -9.29
C LYS A 72 -7.75 -15.01 -10.22
N ILE A 73 -7.88 -14.70 -11.49
CA ILE A 73 -8.21 -15.66 -12.54
C ILE A 73 -6.97 -16.46 -12.92
N ARG A 74 -7.14 -17.78 -13.12
CA ARG A 74 -6.02 -18.70 -13.38
C ARG A 74 -6.41 -19.72 -14.43
N LEU A 75 -5.41 -20.26 -15.11
CA LEU A 75 -5.55 -21.53 -15.83
C LEU A 75 -5.74 -22.68 -14.81
N GLY A 76 -6.39 -23.73 -15.23
CA GLY A 76 -6.54 -24.96 -14.49
C GLY A 76 -5.26 -25.79 -14.44
N LYS A 77 -5.42 -27.08 -14.17
CA LYS A 77 -4.31 -28.04 -14.14
C LYS A 77 -4.14 -28.72 -15.49
N PHE A 78 -2.90 -28.98 -15.85
CA PHE A 78 -2.52 -29.83 -16.97
C PHE A 78 -2.29 -31.27 -16.53
N GLU A 79 -2.42 -32.21 -17.44
CA GLU A 79 -2.10 -33.61 -17.21
C GLU A 79 -0.60 -33.79 -16.83
N ASP A 80 -0.31 -34.85 -16.08
CA ASP A 80 1.06 -35.20 -15.78
C ASP A 80 1.75 -35.78 -17.05
N ASN A 81 2.64 -34.97 -17.59
CA ASN A 81 3.43 -35.30 -18.79
C ASN A 81 4.92 -35.54 -18.46
N GLY A 82 5.25 -35.73 -17.18
CA GLY A 82 6.61 -35.93 -16.69
C GLY A 82 7.44 -34.65 -16.56
N ARG A 83 6.85 -33.48 -16.87
CA ARG A 83 7.45 -32.17 -16.65
C ARG A 83 6.92 -31.54 -15.35
N PRO A 84 7.72 -30.72 -14.66
CA PRO A 84 7.27 -30.08 -13.43
C PRO A 84 5.95 -29.31 -13.62
N ASN A 85 4.98 -29.52 -12.73
CA ASN A 85 3.67 -28.87 -12.74
C ASN A 85 2.88 -29.02 -14.07
N GLY A 86 3.04 -30.12 -14.79
CA GLY A 86 2.36 -30.37 -16.05
C GLY A 86 2.72 -29.36 -17.16
N ALA A 87 3.95 -28.83 -17.13
CA ALA A 87 4.36 -27.78 -18.05
C ALA A 87 4.24 -28.18 -19.53
N VAL A 88 3.69 -27.30 -20.36
CA VAL A 88 3.62 -27.45 -21.82
C VAL A 88 4.20 -26.19 -22.48
N ASP A 89 4.73 -26.33 -23.69
CA ASP A 89 5.24 -25.18 -24.43
C ASP A 89 4.27 -24.83 -25.57
N TRP A 90 3.74 -23.63 -25.55
CA TRP A 90 2.96 -23.06 -26.63
C TRP A 90 3.88 -22.25 -27.54
N ASN A 91 3.78 -22.46 -28.87
CA ASN A 91 4.62 -21.77 -29.82
C ASN A 91 3.83 -20.71 -30.58
N ASP A 92 4.54 -19.68 -31.07
CA ASP A 92 3.94 -18.63 -31.87
C ASP A 92 3.15 -19.21 -33.07
N GLY A 93 1.94 -18.73 -33.25
CA GLY A 93 1.05 -19.14 -34.35
C GLY A 93 0.27 -20.44 -34.07
N GLU A 94 0.47 -21.11 -32.94
CA GLU A 94 -0.37 -22.26 -32.56
C GLU A 94 -1.77 -21.80 -32.13
N GLN A 95 -2.72 -22.70 -32.31
CA GLN A 95 -4.09 -22.50 -31.83
C GLN A 95 -4.32 -23.32 -30.57
N VAL A 96 -4.75 -22.69 -29.49
CA VAL A 96 -5.03 -23.31 -28.20
C VAL A 96 -6.43 -22.93 -27.73
N ARG A 97 -7.02 -23.74 -26.83
CA ARG A 97 -8.36 -23.51 -26.29
C ARG A 97 -8.30 -23.31 -24.78
N ILE A 98 -8.93 -22.23 -24.31
CA ILE A 98 -9.19 -22.02 -22.88
C ILE A 98 -10.68 -22.27 -22.66
N THR A 99 -11.00 -23.20 -21.78
CA THR A 99 -12.38 -23.63 -21.59
C THR A 99 -12.90 -23.30 -20.19
N VAL A 100 -14.21 -23.03 -20.10
CA VAL A 100 -14.92 -22.90 -18.81
C VAL A 100 -15.36 -24.26 -18.25
N ASP A 101 -15.20 -25.36 -19.02
CA ASP A 101 -15.43 -26.71 -18.50
C ASP A 101 -14.34 -27.10 -17.48
N ASP A 102 -14.74 -27.81 -16.43
CA ASP A 102 -13.80 -28.35 -15.43
C ASP A 102 -13.11 -29.62 -15.99
N VAL A 103 -11.97 -29.41 -16.64
CA VAL A 103 -11.18 -30.48 -17.26
C VAL A 103 -9.72 -30.44 -16.82
N ILE A 104 -9.07 -31.62 -16.78
CA ILE A 104 -7.61 -31.67 -16.75
C ILE A 104 -7.14 -31.34 -18.18
N GLY A 105 -6.34 -30.29 -18.30
CA GLY A 105 -5.87 -29.78 -19.57
C GLY A 105 -4.75 -30.61 -20.17
N ASN A 106 -4.54 -30.41 -21.47
CA ASN A 106 -3.40 -30.91 -22.23
C ASN A 106 -2.77 -29.75 -23.01
N HIS A 107 -1.88 -30.05 -23.97
CA HIS A 107 -1.24 -29.02 -24.80
C HIS A 107 -2.27 -28.12 -25.52
N ASP A 108 -3.39 -28.67 -26.00
CA ASP A 108 -4.30 -27.97 -26.91
C ASP A 108 -5.49 -27.29 -26.20
N ARG A 109 -5.83 -27.75 -24.98
CA ARG A 109 -7.01 -27.30 -24.24
C ARG A 109 -6.76 -27.33 -22.74
N VAL A 110 -7.10 -26.23 -22.03
CA VAL A 110 -6.98 -26.13 -20.58
C VAL A 110 -8.16 -25.35 -20.01
N SER A 111 -8.58 -25.74 -18.80
CA SER A 111 -9.64 -25.03 -18.08
C SER A 111 -9.16 -23.68 -17.52
N THR A 112 -10.14 -22.82 -17.18
CA THR A 112 -9.90 -21.59 -16.41
C THR A 112 -10.79 -21.55 -15.17
N THR A 113 -10.36 -20.82 -14.14
CA THR A 113 -11.18 -20.54 -12.95
C THR A 113 -12.28 -19.50 -13.22
N TYR A 114 -12.29 -18.86 -14.39
CA TYR A 114 -13.27 -17.84 -14.75
C TYR A 114 -14.42 -18.44 -15.55
N ALA A 115 -15.53 -18.73 -14.88
CA ALA A 115 -16.68 -19.42 -15.45
C ALA A 115 -17.38 -18.65 -16.59
N HIS A 116 -17.23 -17.31 -16.64
CA HIS A 116 -17.88 -16.46 -17.65
C HIS A 116 -16.95 -16.11 -18.82
N LEU A 117 -15.76 -16.70 -18.94
CA LEU A 117 -14.81 -16.38 -19.98
C LEU A 117 -15.42 -16.47 -21.39
N ALA A 118 -16.17 -17.55 -21.66
CA ALA A 118 -16.79 -17.77 -22.97
C ALA A 118 -17.94 -16.77 -23.29
N GLU A 119 -18.57 -16.20 -22.26
CA GLU A 119 -19.63 -15.19 -22.40
C GLU A 119 -19.04 -13.80 -22.68
N ASP A 120 -17.91 -13.49 -22.01
CA ASP A 120 -17.29 -12.16 -22.03
C ASP A 120 -16.30 -11.98 -23.18
N ALA A 121 -15.61 -13.05 -23.60
CA ALA A 121 -14.58 -12.98 -24.64
C ALA A 121 -15.14 -12.61 -26.03
N ARG A 122 -14.40 -11.79 -26.74
CA ARG A 122 -14.72 -11.37 -28.13
C ARG A 122 -13.49 -11.59 -29.03
N PRO A 123 -13.70 -11.87 -30.32
CA PRO A 123 -12.60 -11.94 -31.29
C PRO A 123 -11.74 -10.68 -31.25
N GLY A 124 -10.41 -10.86 -31.15
CA GLY A 124 -9.43 -9.79 -31.02
C GLY A 124 -9.04 -9.43 -29.59
N ASP A 125 -9.73 -9.92 -28.57
CA ASP A 125 -9.32 -9.72 -27.16
C ASP A 125 -7.97 -10.38 -26.89
N ARG A 126 -7.18 -9.73 -26.04
CA ARG A 126 -5.89 -10.28 -25.61
C ARG A 126 -6.06 -11.01 -24.28
N LEU A 127 -5.43 -12.18 -24.19
CA LEU A 127 -5.26 -12.94 -22.97
C LEU A 127 -3.76 -13.08 -22.68
N LEU A 128 -3.37 -12.86 -21.44
CA LEU A 128 -1.97 -12.94 -21.01
C LEU A 128 -1.83 -13.99 -19.91
N VAL A 129 -0.86 -14.89 -20.07
CA VAL A 129 -0.60 -15.98 -19.13
C VAL A 129 0.76 -15.77 -18.46
N ASP A 130 0.85 -16.15 -17.17
CA ASP A 130 2.08 -16.08 -16.35
C ASP A 130 2.71 -14.67 -16.35
N ASP A 131 1.88 -13.68 -15.93
CA ASP A 131 2.26 -12.27 -15.84
C ASP A 131 2.77 -11.68 -17.18
N GLY A 132 2.11 -12.10 -18.28
CA GLY A 132 2.40 -11.60 -19.61
C GLY A 132 3.54 -12.29 -20.37
N LYS A 133 4.09 -13.38 -19.83
CA LYS A 133 5.15 -14.15 -20.53
C LYS A 133 4.65 -14.87 -21.76
N VAL A 134 3.36 -15.24 -21.79
CA VAL A 134 2.69 -15.84 -22.94
C VAL A 134 1.51 -14.99 -23.33
N GLY A 135 1.44 -14.60 -24.59
CA GLY A 135 0.40 -13.78 -25.17
C GLY A 135 -0.52 -14.60 -26.08
N LEU A 136 -1.82 -14.42 -25.91
CA LEU A 136 -2.85 -15.04 -26.73
C LEU A 136 -3.77 -13.97 -27.28
N THR A 137 -4.33 -14.19 -28.48
CA THR A 137 -5.42 -13.38 -29.03
C THR A 137 -6.61 -14.29 -29.30
N VAL A 138 -7.79 -13.90 -28.83
CA VAL A 138 -9.04 -14.62 -29.08
C VAL A 138 -9.36 -14.58 -30.57
N ASP A 139 -9.48 -15.76 -31.18
CA ASP A 139 -9.93 -15.92 -32.58
C ASP A 139 -11.47 -15.99 -32.64
N HIS A 140 -12.06 -16.93 -31.92
CA HIS A 140 -13.51 -17.05 -31.77
C HIS A 140 -13.88 -17.84 -30.52
N VAL A 141 -15.19 -17.86 -30.20
CA VAL A 141 -15.76 -18.67 -29.13
C VAL A 141 -16.54 -19.82 -29.74
N ASP A 142 -16.29 -21.06 -29.28
CA ASP A 142 -16.93 -22.29 -29.71
C ASP A 142 -17.56 -23.00 -28.50
N GLY A 143 -18.81 -22.69 -28.22
CA GLY A 143 -19.49 -23.20 -27.03
C GLY A 143 -18.82 -22.70 -25.73
N ASN A 144 -18.26 -23.62 -24.94
CA ASN A 144 -17.55 -23.34 -23.70
C ASN A 144 -16.04 -23.08 -23.90
N ASP A 145 -15.55 -23.20 -25.12
CA ASP A 145 -14.15 -23.02 -25.48
C ASP A 145 -13.90 -21.65 -26.10
N VAL A 146 -12.95 -20.92 -25.57
CA VAL A 146 -12.36 -19.72 -26.18
C VAL A 146 -11.15 -20.15 -26.99
N VAL A 147 -11.27 -20.11 -28.30
CA VAL A 147 -10.20 -20.48 -29.23
C VAL A 147 -9.27 -19.30 -29.41
N CYS A 148 -8.00 -19.48 -29.12
CA CYS A 148 -6.99 -18.43 -29.12
C CYS A 148 -5.83 -18.78 -30.05
N LEU A 149 -5.28 -17.75 -30.69
CA LEU A 149 -4.00 -17.82 -31.40
C LEU A 149 -2.88 -17.38 -30.45
N VAL A 150 -1.82 -18.17 -30.35
CA VAL A 150 -0.62 -17.81 -29.59
C VAL A 150 0.14 -16.72 -30.33
N THR A 151 0.25 -15.54 -29.74
CA THR A 151 0.97 -14.37 -30.32
C THR A 151 2.36 -14.22 -29.77
N GLU A 152 2.58 -14.65 -28.53
CA GLU A 152 3.87 -14.72 -27.85
C GLU A 152 3.94 -16.05 -27.13
N GLY A 153 4.77 -16.97 -27.66
CA GLY A 153 4.90 -18.33 -27.14
C GLY A 153 5.75 -18.42 -25.90
N GLY A 154 5.59 -19.52 -25.18
CA GLY A 154 6.37 -19.79 -23.97
C GLY A 154 5.86 -21.00 -23.19
N THR A 155 6.50 -21.31 -22.08
CA THR A 155 6.09 -22.40 -21.20
C THR A 155 4.95 -21.99 -20.28
N VAL A 156 3.84 -22.73 -20.33
CA VAL A 156 2.70 -22.60 -19.39
C VAL A 156 2.62 -23.82 -18.48
N SER A 157 2.03 -23.68 -17.30
CA SER A 157 1.90 -24.79 -16.35
C SER A 157 0.69 -24.60 -15.42
N ASN A 158 0.48 -25.55 -14.52
CA ASN A 158 -0.64 -25.56 -13.59
C ASN A 158 -0.86 -24.24 -12.86
N ASN A 159 -2.11 -23.78 -12.81
CA ASN A 159 -2.58 -22.66 -12.00
C ASN A 159 -1.91 -21.31 -12.32
N LYS A 160 -1.34 -21.13 -13.52
CA LYS A 160 -0.77 -19.84 -13.94
C LYS A 160 -1.85 -18.78 -14.02
N GLY A 161 -1.50 -17.53 -13.64
CA GLY A 161 -2.38 -16.39 -13.75
C GLY A 161 -2.82 -16.16 -15.20
N LEU A 162 -4.09 -15.82 -15.37
CA LEU A 162 -4.68 -15.41 -16.65
C LEU A 162 -5.20 -13.99 -16.51
N SER A 163 -4.61 -13.07 -17.24
CA SER A 163 -5.02 -11.66 -17.32
C SER A 163 -5.71 -11.38 -18.63
N MET A 164 -6.69 -10.50 -18.61
CA MET A 164 -7.56 -10.16 -19.75
C MET A 164 -7.62 -8.63 -19.90
N PRO A 165 -6.56 -8.02 -20.43
CA PRO A 165 -6.48 -6.56 -20.54
C PRO A 165 -7.59 -5.98 -21.39
N GLY A 166 -8.32 -5.00 -20.85
CA GLY A 166 -9.39 -4.30 -21.55
C GLY A 166 -10.72 -5.07 -21.70
N MET A 167 -10.80 -6.31 -21.19
CA MET A 167 -12.06 -7.05 -21.14
C MET A 167 -12.90 -6.61 -19.93
N ASN A 168 -14.19 -6.40 -20.17
CA ASN A 168 -15.13 -6.15 -19.08
C ASN A 168 -15.52 -7.48 -18.40
N ILE A 169 -14.83 -7.82 -17.30
CA ILE A 169 -15.01 -9.09 -16.61
C ILE A 169 -16.05 -8.98 -15.48
N SER A 170 -16.95 -9.97 -15.43
CA SER A 170 -18.05 -10.06 -14.47
C SER A 170 -17.66 -10.81 -13.20
N VAL A 171 -16.64 -10.32 -12.47
CA VAL A 171 -16.24 -10.89 -11.17
C VAL A 171 -16.53 -9.92 -10.03
N PRO A 172 -16.96 -10.41 -8.84
CA PRO A 172 -17.12 -9.57 -7.66
C PRO A 172 -15.76 -8.99 -7.21
N ALA A 173 -15.80 -7.90 -6.44
CA ALA A 173 -14.59 -7.26 -5.91
C ALA A 173 -13.81 -8.16 -4.93
N MET A 174 -14.51 -9.07 -4.23
CA MET A 174 -13.91 -10.07 -3.35
C MET A 174 -14.45 -11.46 -3.66
N SER A 175 -13.59 -12.46 -3.59
CA SER A 175 -13.97 -13.88 -3.58
C SER A 175 -14.46 -14.31 -2.19
N GLU A 176 -15.07 -15.51 -2.08
CA GLU A 176 -15.44 -16.09 -0.77
C GLU A 176 -14.21 -16.26 0.13
N LYS A 177 -13.05 -16.60 -0.46
CA LYS A 177 -11.77 -16.67 0.26
C LYS A 177 -11.39 -15.30 0.83
N ASP A 178 -11.50 -14.23 0.04
CA ASP A 178 -11.15 -12.88 0.49
C ASP A 178 -12.05 -12.43 1.63
N ILE A 179 -13.33 -12.80 1.61
CA ILE A 179 -14.27 -12.52 2.71
C ILE A 179 -13.82 -13.22 3.98
N ALA A 180 -13.49 -14.52 3.92
CA ALA A 180 -13.00 -15.27 5.07
C ALA A 180 -11.64 -14.77 5.58
N ASP A 181 -10.74 -14.39 4.68
CA ASP A 181 -9.44 -13.80 5.01
C ASP A 181 -9.60 -12.42 5.68
N LEU A 182 -10.54 -11.61 5.19
CA LEU A 182 -10.84 -10.31 5.76
C LEU A 182 -11.43 -10.44 7.16
N GLU A 183 -12.41 -11.32 7.36
CA GLU A 183 -12.97 -11.61 8.69
C GLU A 183 -11.88 -12.01 9.68
N PHE A 184 -11.03 -12.96 9.28
CA PHE A 184 -9.90 -13.40 10.09
C PHE A 184 -8.91 -12.25 10.40
N ALA A 185 -8.54 -11.44 9.41
CA ALA A 185 -7.63 -10.33 9.59
C ALA A 185 -8.18 -9.26 10.56
N LEU A 186 -9.49 -8.96 10.46
CA LEU A 186 -10.16 -8.02 11.36
C LEU A 186 -10.23 -8.56 12.79
N GLU A 187 -10.56 -9.85 12.98
CA GLU A 187 -10.54 -10.50 14.30
C GLU A 187 -9.13 -10.53 14.90
N LEU A 188 -8.10 -10.64 14.08
CA LEU A 188 -6.72 -10.58 14.50
C LEU A 188 -6.31 -9.18 14.98
N GLY A 189 -6.96 -8.13 14.47
CA GLY A 189 -6.71 -6.74 14.83
C GLY A 189 -5.66 -6.07 13.95
N VAL A 190 -5.67 -6.32 12.64
CA VAL A 190 -4.81 -5.61 11.68
C VAL A 190 -5.14 -4.12 11.66
N ASP A 191 -4.18 -3.31 11.25
CA ASP A 191 -4.32 -1.85 11.23
C ASP A 191 -4.84 -1.32 9.88
N LEU A 192 -4.57 -2.04 8.79
CA LEU A 192 -4.84 -1.65 7.41
C LEU A 192 -5.24 -2.88 6.58
N VAL A 193 -6.10 -2.68 5.59
CA VAL A 193 -6.47 -3.72 4.61
C VAL A 193 -6.24 -3.18 3.20
N ALA A 194 -5.65 -3.99 2.31
CA ALA A 194 -5.55 -3.68 0.89
C ALA A 194 -6.49 -4.59 0.08
N LEU A 195 -7.28 -3.98 -0.79
CA LEU A 195 -8.18 -4.66 -1.72
C LEU A 195 -7.54 -4.73 -3.10
N SER A 196 -7.35 -5.94 -3.61
CA SER A 196 -6.79 -6.21 -4.95
C SER A 196 -7.83 -6.01 -6.05
N PHE A 197 -7.35 -5.68 -7.24
CA PHE A 197 -8.13 -5.55 -8.47
C PHE A 197 -9.32 -4.59 -8.38
N VAL A 198 -9.16 -3.49 -7.66
CA VAL A 198 -10.16 -2.42 -7.59
C VAL A 198 -10.42 -1.84 -8.99
N ARG A 199 -11.69 -1.67 -9.36
CA ARG A 199 -12.13 -1.12 -10.65
C ARG A 199 -12.99 0.13 -10.48
N SER A 200 -13.70 0.23 -9.37
CA SER A 200 -14.66 1.30 -9.11
C SER A 200 -14.69 1.73 -7.64
N PRO A 201 -15.24 2.91 -7.34
CA PRO A 201 -15.45 3.34 -5.95
C PRO A 201 -16.42 2.43 -5.17
N ALA A 202 -17.34 1.72 -5.85
CA ALA A 202 -18.31 0.84 -5.20
C ALA A 202 -17.67 -0.45 -4.65
N ASP A 203 -16.48 -0.81 -5.10
CA ASP A 203 -15.80 -2.03 -4.64
C ASP A 203 -15.48 -2.01 -3.14
N ILE A 204 -15.40 -0.82 -2.52
CA ILE A 204 -15.21 -0.69 -1.07
C ILE A 204 -16.45 -1.12 -0.25
N GLU A 205 -17.64 -1.07 -0.85
CA GLU A 205 -18.89 -1.32 -0.12
C GLU A 205 -18.91 -2.74 0.45
N LEU A 206 -18.50 -3.75 -0.32
CA LEU A 206 -18.43 -5.13 0.14
C LEU A 206 -17.42 -5.30 1.29
N VAL A 207 -16.30 -4.58 1.26
CA VAL A 207 -15.32 -4.58 2.37
C VAL A 207 -15.95 -3.99 3.62
N HIS A 208 -16.68 -2.88 3.48
CA HIS A 208 -17.37 -2.24 4.59
C HIS A 208 -18.50 -3.10 5.17
N GLU A 209 -19.24 -3.84 4.36
CA GLU A 209 -20.26 -4.80 4.82
C GLU A 209 -19.65 -5.88 5.72
N VAL A 210 -18.49 -6.43 5.33
CA VAL A 210 -17.76 -7.41 6.16
C VAL A 210 -17.28 -6.76 7.45
N MET A 211 -16.69 -5.57 7.38
CA MET A 211 -16.21 -4.83 8.56
C MET A 211 -17.35 -4.51 9.55
N ASP A 212 -18.52 -4.12 9.05
CA ASP A 212 -19.69 -3.85 9.88
C ASP A 212 -20.22 -5.11 10.55
N ARG A 213 -20.19 -6.25 9.86
CA ARG A 213 -20.58 -7.55 10.42
C ARG A 213 -19.63 -7.99 11.54
N VAL A 214 -18.33 -7.78 11.39
CA VAL A 214 -17.32 -8.06 12.43
C VAL A 214 -17.36 -7.00 13.55
N GLY A 215 -17.82 -5.79 13.25
CA GLY A 215 -17.85 -4.67 14.20
C GLY A 215 -16.50 -3.96 14.37
N TYR A 216 -15.59 -4.11 13.42
CA TYR A 216 -14.28 -3.46 13.45
C TYR A 216 -13.92 -2.89 12.07
N ARG A 217 -13.80 -1.57 11.98
CA ARG A 217 -13.42 -0.86 10.76
C ARG A 217 -11.96 -0.39 10.82
N VAL A 218 -11.22 -0.64 9.74
CA VAL A 218 -9.88 -0.15 9.51
C VAL A 218 -9.79 0.55 8.15
N PRO A 219 -8.78 1.41 7.91
CA PRO A 219 -8.57 2.02 6.60
C PRO A 219 -8.37 0.97 5.49
N VAL A 220 -9.01 1.23 4.34
CA VAL A 220 -8.96 0.37 3.16
C VAL A 220 -8.11 1.03 2.07
N ILE A 221 -7.14 0.30 1.58
CA ILE A 221 -6.21 0.71 0.51
C ILE A 221 -6.68 0.12 -0.80
N ALA A 222 -6.98 0.96 -1.80
CA ALA A 222 -7.27 0.50 -3.16
C ALA A 222 -5.98 0.16 -3.89
N LYS A 223 -5.85 -1.07 -4.40
CA LYS A 223 -4.74 -1.44 -5.28
C LYS A 223 -5.11 -1.12 -6.72
N LEU A 224 -4.32 -0.23 -7.32
CA LEU A 224 -4.45 0.19 -8.71
C LEU A 224 -3.68 -0.81 -9.58
N GLU A 225 -4.39 -1.78 -10.13
CA GLU A 225 -3.86 -2.92 -10.88
C GLU A 225 -4.51 -3.07 -12.25
N LYS A 226 -5.63 -2.36 -12.47
CA LYS A 226 -6.46 -2.46 -13.66
C LYS A 226 -6.61 -1.10 -14.37
N PRO A 227 -6.73 -1.07 -15.71
CA PRO A 227 -6.99 0.15 -16.46
C PRO A 227 -8.26 0.87 -16.00
N GLU A 228 -9.32 0.13 -15.64
CA GLU A 228 -10.59 0.69 -15.15
C GLU A 228 -10.40 1.49 -13.84
N ALA A 229 -9.44 1.08 -13.00
CA ALA A 229 -9.10 1.85 -11.81
C ALA A 229 -8.47 3.20 -12.16
N ILE A 230 -7.76 3.27 -13.29
CA ILE A 230 -7.13 4.51 -13.74
C ILE A 230 -8.15 5.44 -14.38
N ASP A 231 -9.13 4.90 -15.08
CA ASP A 231 -10.26 5.68 -15.62
C ASP A 231 -11.13 6.25 -14.50
N ASN A 232 -11.32 5.50 -13.41
CA ASN A 232 -12.10 5.88 -12.23
C ASN A 232 -11.24 6.47 -11.10
N LEU A 233 -10.00 6.87 -11.34
CA LEU A 233 -9.00 7.17 -10.32
C LEU A 233 -9.48 8.19 -9.28
N GLU A 234 -10.09 9.30 -9.71
CA GLU A 234 -10.56 10.34 -8.79
C GLU A 234 -11.65 9.81 -7.85
N ALA A 235 -12.62 9.08 -8.39
CA ALA A 235 -13.71 8.51 -7.61
C ALA A 235 -13.20 7.46 -6.60
N ILE A 236 -12.22 6.64 -7.00
CA ILE A 236 -11.57 5.65 -6.14
C ILE A 236 -10.79 6.35 -5.02
N VAL A 237 -9.97 7.35 -5.34
CA VAL A 237 -9.21 8.11 -4.33
C VAL A 237 -10.13 8.78 -3.30
N LEU A 238 -11.30 9.25 -3.71
CA LEU A 238 -12.29 9.84 -2.81
C LEU A 238 -12.97 8.80 -1.91
N ALA A 239 -13.27 7.61 -2.44
CA ALA A 239 -13.98 6.56 -1.72
C ALA A 239 -13.08 5.80 -0.74
N PHE A 240 -11.86 5.49 -1.13
CA PHE A 240 -10.91 4.72 -0.33
C PHE A 240 -10.09 5.59 0.63
N ASP A 241 -9.45 4.98 1.64
CA ASP A 241 -8.66 5.68 2.65
C ASP A 241 -7.20 5.91 2.21
N ALA A 242 -6.68 5.06 1.33
CA ALA A 242 -5.36 5.15 0.73
C ALA A 242 -5.35 4.42 -0.62
N ILE A 243 -4.26 4.58 -1.37
CA ILE A 243 -4.05 3.83 -2.63
C ILE A 243 -2.69 3.16 -2.66
N MET A 244 -2.59 2.08 -3.45
CA MET A 244 -1.33 1.41 -3.77
C MET A 244 -1.19 1.31 -5.29
N VAL A 245 -0.13 1.88 -5.84
CA VAL A 245 0.22 1.71 -7.25
C VAL A 245 0.99 0.41 -7.39
N ALA A 246 0.30 -0.65 -7.78
CA ALA A 246 0.85 -2.01 -7.93
C ALA A 246 1.37 -2.19 -9.37
N ARG A 247 2.59 -1.71 -9.61
CA ARG A 247 3.14 -1.53 -10.97
C ARG A 247 3.36 -2.83 -11.73
N GLY A 248 3.59 -3.94 -11.03
CA GLY A 248 3.75 -5.26 -11.64
C GLY A 248 2.48 -5.69 -12.36
N ASP A 249 1.36 -5.76 -11.65
CA ASP A 249 0.06 -6.15 -12.22
C ASP A 249 -0.43 -5.10 -13.22
N LEU A 250 -0.27 -3.81 -12.92
CA LEU A 250 -0.66 -2.73 -13.82
C LEU A 250 0.11 -2.76 -15.14
N GLY A 251 1.42 -3.12 -15.13
CA GLY A 251 2.24 -3.24 -16.33
C GLY A 251 1.93 -4.47 -17.18
N VAL A 252 1.21 -5.46 -16.64
CA VAL A 252 0.64 -6.57 -17.42
C VAL A 252 -0.65 -6.14 -18.12
N GLU A 253 -1.44 -5.30 -17.46
CA GLU A 253 -2.78 -4.90 -17.90
C GLU A 253 -2.80 -3.68 -18.85
N MET A 254 -1.72 -2.90 -18.90
CA MET A 254 -1.60 -1.72 -19.75
C MET A 254 -0.19 -1.58 -20.34
N PRO A 255 0.01 -0.75 -21.39
CA PRO A 255 1.33 -0.49 -21.95
C PRO A 255 2.33 -0.03 -20.88
N LEU A 256 3.47 -0.71 -20.80
CA LEU A 256 4.46 -0.53 -19.73
C LEU A 256 4.97 0.93 -19.64
N GLU A 257 5.10 1.60 -20.79
CA GLU A 257 5.54 3.00 -20.89
C GLU A 257 4.55 3.99 -20.29
N GLN A 258 3.29 3.60 -20.05
CA GLN A 258 2.28 4.44 -19.41
C GLN A 258 2.32 4.34 -17.88
N VAL A 259 2.84 3.25 -17.32
CA VAL A 259 2.85 3.00 -15.86
C VAL A 259 3.52 4.13 -15.07
N PRO A 260 4.68 4.70 -15.47
CA PRO A 260 5.28 5.82 -14.75
C PRO A 260 4.41 7.09 -14.74
N LEU A 261 3.66 7.34 -15.82
CA LEU A 261 2.75 8.49 -15.90
C LEU A 261 1.54 8.31 -14.99
N VAL A 262 0.99 7.11 -14.95
CA VAL A 262 -0.09 6.72 -14.03
C VAL A 262 0.38 6.87 -12.58
N GLN A 263 1.58 6.38 -12.23
CA GLN A 263 2.16 6.54 -10.91
C GLN A 263 2.17 8.01 -10.47
N LYS A 264 2.70 8.90 -11.29
CA LYS A 264 2.78 10.35 -11.00
C LYS A 264 1.39 10.95 -10.80
N ARG A 265 0.44 10.64 -11.68
CA ARG A 265 -0.95 11.13 -11.60
C ARG A 265 -1.64 10.63 -10.33
N ALA A 266 -1.50 9.34 -10.01
CA ALA A 266 -2.10 8.73 -8.83
C ALA A 266 -1.54 9.33 -7.53
N ILE A 267 -0.21 9.48 -7.42
CA ILE A 267 0.44 10.11 -6.26
C ILE A 267 -0.04 11.54 -6.08
N GLN A 268 -0.05 12.34 -7.15
CA GLN A 268 -0.49 13.73 -7.08
C GLN A 268 -1.94 13.84 -6.60
N MET A 269 -2.83 13.03 -7.17
CA MET A 269 -4.26 13.01 -6.81
C MET A 269 -4.49 12.55 -5.37
N ALA A 270 -3.78 11.52 -4.90
CA ALA A 270 -3.84 11.05 -3.53
C ALA A 270 -3.40 12.16 -2.55
N ARG A 271 -2.28 12.82 -2.82
CA ARG A 271 -1.79 13.94 -2.01
C ARG A 271 -2.79 15.11 -1.97
N GLU A 272 -3.41 15.46 -3.09
CA GLU A 272 -4.44 16.52 -3.14
C GLU A 272 -5.64 16.22 -2.25
N ASN A 273 -5.95 14.93 -2.04
CA ASN A 273 -7.03 14.46 -1.21
C ASN A 273 -6.61 14.01 0.21
N ALA A 274 -5.35 14.23 0.59
CA ALA A 274 -4.77 13.80 1.88
C ALA A 274 -4.92 12.29 2.14
N LYS A 275 -4.77 11.49 1.08
CA LYS A 275 -4.78 10.03 1.12
C LYS A 275 -3.34 9.53 0.99
N PRO A 276 -2.88 8.61 1.88
CA PRO A 276 -1.58 7.99 1.72
C PRO A 276 -1.46 7.19 0.42
N VAL A 277 -0.27 7.16 -0.15
CA VAL A 277 0.02 6.39 -1.36
C VAL A 277 1.26 5.53 -1.20
N ILE A 278 1.12 4.25 -1.55
CA ILE A 278 2.20 3.27 -1.59
C ILE A 278 2.61 3.06 -3.05
N VAL A 279 3.91 3.13 -3.35
CA VAL A 279 4.45 2.65 -4.62
C VAL A 279 5.02 1.26 -4.41
N ALA A 280 4.54 0.30 -5.18
CA ALA A 280 4.76 -1.13 -4.94
C ALA A 280 5.29 -1.85 -6.17
N THR A 281 5.88 -3.02 -5.90
CA THR A 281 6.42 -4.03 -6.83
C THR A 281 7.68 -3.62 -7.58
N GLN A 282 8.62 -4.56 -7.66
CA GLN A 282 9.88 -4.45 -8.41
C GLN A 282 10.70 -3.19 -8.06
N MET A 283 10.74 -2.82 -6.77
CA MET A 283 11.50 -1.64 -6.34
C MET A 283 13.00 -1.92 -6.27
N LEU A 284 13.39 -3.02 -5.64
CA LEU A 284 14.78 -3.51 -5.54
C LEU A 284 14.84 -5.02 -5.86
N ASP A 285 14.12 -5.44 -6.89
CA ASP A 285 13.84 -6.84 -7.24
C ASP A 285 15.13 -7.68 -7.37
N SER A 286 16.20 -7.10 -7.94
CA SER A 286 17.49 -7.77 -8.05
C SER A 286 18.10 -8.15 -6.69
N MET A 287 17.68 -7.49 -5.60
CA MET A 287 18.14 -7.79 -4.25
C MET A 287 17.48 -9.03 -3.64
N ILE A 288 16.54 -9.67 -4.30
CA ILE A 288 16.11 -11.03 -3.96
C ILE A 288 17.34 -11.98 -3.97
N GLU A 289 18.19 -11.85 -4.98
CA GLU A 289 19.35 -12.72 -5.20
C GLU A 289 20.70 -12.04 -4.96
N ASN A 290 20.77 -10.70 -5.00
CA ASN A 290 22.01 -9.94 -4.93
C ASN A 290 22.03 -9.00 -3.72
N SER A 291 23.20 -8.80 -3.13
CA SER A 291 23.40 -7.90 -1.98
C SER A 291 23.37 -6.40 -2.34
N ARG A 292 23.25 -6.05 -3.62
CA ARG A 292 23.18 -4.67 -4.11
C ARG A 292 22.18 -4.55 -5.25
N PRO A 293 21.43 -3.44 -5.32
CA PRO A 293 20.51 -3.19 -6.41
C PRO A 293 21.24 -2.73 -7.67
N THR A 294 20.54 -2.73 -8.78
CA THR A 294 20.94 -2.05 -10.00
C THR A 294 20.82 -0.53 -9.85
N ARG A 295 21.49 0.22 -10.74
CA ARG A 295 21.33 1.68 -10.80
C ARG A 295 19.92 2.10 -11.22
N ALA A 296 19.26 1.31 -12.06
CA ALA A 296 17.89 1.55 -12.50
C ALA A 296 16.91 1.45 -11.32
N GLU A 297 17.05 0.43 -10.48
CA GLU A 297 16.21 0.25 -9.28
C GLU A 297 16.45 1.38 -8.26
N ALA A 298 17.71 1.76 -8.02
CA ALA A 298 17.99 2.90 -7.14
C ALA A 298 17.38 4.21 -7.67
N SER A 299 17.38 4.41 -8.99
CA SER A 299 16.72 5.55 -9.62
C SER A 299 15.21 5.48 -9.52
N ASP A 300 14.63 4.28 -9.60
CA ASP A 300 13.18 4.06 -9.49
C ASP A 300 12.66 4.37 -8.08
N VAL A 301 13.34 3.87 -7.04
CA VAL A 301 13.05 4.23 -5.65
C VAL A 301 13.14 5.75 -5.46
N ALA A 302 14.20 6.37 -5.96
CA ALA A 302 14.39 7.81 -5.87
C ALA A 302 13.25 8.57 -6.56
N ASN A 303 12.81 8.14 -7.75
CA ASN A 303 11.68 8.76 -8.46
C ASN A 303 10.36 8.66 -7.68
N ALA A 304 10.05 7.51 -7.07
CA ALA A 304 8.85 7.36 -6.24
C ALA A 304 8.84 8.36 -5.06
N VAL A 305 9.99 8.57 -4.42
CA VAL A 305 10.15 9.57 -3.35
C VAL A 305 9.97 10.99 -3.89
N LEU A 306 10.59 11.31 -5.04
CA LEU A 306 10.48 12.62 -5.69
C LEU A 306 9.06 12.93 -6.18
N ASP A 307 8.31 11.91 -6.60
CA ASP A 307 6.90 12.03 -6.95
C ASP A 307 6.02 12.37 -5.74
N GLY A 308 6.52 12.14 -4.52
CA GLY A 308 5.84 12.44 -3.27
C GLY A 308 5.06 11.27 -2.69
N ALA A 309 5.48 10.03 -2.91
CA ALA A 309 4.89 8.86 -2.27
C ALA A 309 5.01 8.91 -0.74
N ASP A 310 3.98 8.45 -0.03
CA ASP A 310 4.05 8.27 1.43
C ASP A 310 4.92 7.09 1.81
N ALA A 311 4.85 6.01 1.02
CA ALA A 311 5.59 4.79 1.27
C ALA A 311 6.05 4.11 -0.02
N VAL A 312 7.15 3.36 0.10
CA VAL A 312 7.65 2.42 -0.90
C VAL A 312 7.62 1.01 -0.33
N MET A 313 7.32 0.01 -1.17
CA MET A 313 7.09 -1.37 -0.72
C MET A 313 8.12 -2.33 -1.28
N LEU A 314 8.58 -3.22 -0.41
CA LEU A 314 9.37 -4.42 -0.72
C LEU A 314 8.47 -5.65 -0.69
N SER A 315 8.55 -6.48 -1.70
CA SER A 315 7.74 -7.70 -1.89
C SER A 315 8.56 -8.97 -1.72
N GLY A 316 9.02 -9.57 -2.81
CA GLY A 316 9.89 -10.75 -2.81
C GLY A 316 11.20 -10.51 -2.07
N GLU A 317 11.72 -9.29 -2.14
CA GLU A 317 12.99 -8.87 -1.56
C GLU A 317 13.07 -9.14 -0.05
N THR A 318 11.94 -8.98 0.66
CA THR A 318 11.88 -9.21 2.12
C THR A 318 11.16 -10.50 2.51
N SER A 319 10.32 -11.06 1.63
CA SER A 319 9.55 -12.27 1.95
C SER A 319 10.29 -13.56 1.68
N VAL A 320 11.11 -13.62 0.62
CA VAL A 320 11.84 -14.81 0.16
C VAL A 320 13.28 -14.53 -0.24
N GLY A 321 13.69 -13.26 -0.26
CA GLY A 321 15.02 -12.83 -0.68
C GLY A 321 16.13 -13.30 0.26
N LYS A 322 17.34 -13.36 -0.27
CA LYS A 322 18.55 -13.75 0.48
C LYS A 322 19.12 -12.63 1.36
N TYR A 323 18.72 -11.38 1.09
CA TYR A 323 19.29 -10.18 1.71
C TYR A 323 18.21 -9.22 2.26
N PRO A 324 17.24 -9.69 3.09
CA PRO A 324 16.10 -8.89 3.49
C PRO A 324 16.50 -7.63 4.27
N ASN A 325 17.40 -7.74 5.23
CA ASN A 325 17.84 -6.60 6.07
C ASN A 325 18.61 -5.58 5.25
N GLU A 326 19.58 -6.01 4.45
CA GLU A 326 20.39 -5.17 3.56
C GLU A 326 19.51 -4.43 2.53
N THR A 327 18.41 -5.06 2.12
CA THR A 327 17.45 -4.46 1.20
C THR A 327 16.70 -3.30 1.86
N VAL A 328 16.19 -3.49 3.09
CA VAL A 328 15.53 -2.41 3.85
C VAL A 328 16.51 -1.27 4.14
N GLU A 329 17.73 -1.57 4.56
CA GLU A 329 18.77 -0.57 4.77
C GLU A 329 19.13 0.19 3.51
N THR A 330 19.25 -0.51 2.37
CA THR A 330 19.55 0.10 1.07
C THR A 330 18.43 1.02 0.64
N MET A 331 17.17 0.59 0.73
CA MET A 331 16.01 1.43 0.47
C MET A 331 15.99 2.66 1.38
N SER A 332 16.26 2.47 2.68
CA SER A 332 16.34 3.56 3.64
C SER A 332 17.43 4.58 3.28
N ARG A 333 18.62 4.13 2.85
CA ARG A 333 19.71 5.02 2.40
C ARG A 333 19.35 5.80 1.14
N ILE A 334 18.70 5.15 0.14
CA ILE A 334 18.25 5.83 -1.08
C ILE A 334 17.24 6.92 -0.73
N VAL A 335 16.21 6.58 0.07
CA VAL A 335 15.20 7.52 0.51
C VAL A 335 15.83 8.73 1.22
N MET A 336 16.70 8.48 2.22
CA MET A 336 17.35 9.57 2.96
C MET A 336 18.22 10.45 2.06
N ALA A 337 18.97 9.87 1.12
CA ALA A 337 19.79 10.63 0.18
C ALA A 337 18.93 11.56 -0.69
N VAL A 338 17.75 11.11 -1.13
CA VAL A 338 16.82 11.95 -1.89
C VAL A 338 16.24 13.07 -1.02
N GLU A 339 15.78 12.75 0.20
CA GLU A 339 15.17 13.71 1.13
C GLU A 339 16.16 14.78 1.62
N GLU A 340 17.47 14.47 1.66
CA GLU A 340 18.53 15.40 1.99
C GLU A 340 18.99 16.23 0.80
N GLY A 341 19.05 15.61 -0.40
CA GLY A 341 19.60 16.23 -1.61
C GLY A 341 18.65 17.20 -2.31
N THR A 342 17.38 16.84 -2.43
CA THR A 342 16.35 17.70 -3.03
C THR A 342 15.07 17.60 -2.23
N ARG A 343 14.32 18.71 -2.18
CA ARG A 343 13.09 18.81 -1.40
C ARG A 343 11.90 19.18 -2.27
N ASP A 344 12.08 19.13 -3.58
CA ASP A 344 11.09 19.61 -4.55
C ASP A 344 10.20 18.45 -5.00
N VAL A 345 9.27 18.07 -4.13
CA VAL A 345 8.12 17.26 -4.57
C VAL A 345 7.14 18.15 -5.36
N PRO A 346 6.35 17.58 -6.30
CA PRO A 346 5.39 18.37 -7.07
C PRO A 346 4.46 19.19 -6.17
N VAL A 347 4.27 20.44 -6.50
CA VAL A 347 3.37 21.35 -5.75
C VAL A 347 1.94 20.86 -5.90
N LEU A 348 1.15 20.95 -4.82
CA LEU A 348 -0.28 20.68 -4.91
C LEU A 348 -0.94 21.74 -5.80
N THR A 349 -1.69 21.28 -6.81
CA THR A 349 -2.31 22.18 -7.80
C THR A 349 -3.51 22.94 -7.25
N HIS A 350 -4.13 22.41 -6.19
CA HIS A 350 -5.31 23.02 -5.58
C HIS A 350 -5.02 23.55 -4.18
N VAL A 351 -5.36 24.82 -3.96
CA VAL A 351 -5.42 25.39 -2.61
C VAL A 351 -6.55 24.69 -1.85
N PRO A 352 -6.31 24.23 -0.62
CA PRO A 352 -7.34 23.56 0.17
C PRO A 352 -8.57 24.45 0.36
N ARG A 353 -9.76 23.90 0.05
CA ARG A 353 -11.05 24.62 0.17
C ARG A 353 -11.82 24.28 1.44
N THR A 354 -11.49 23.16 2.09
CA THR A 354 -12.15 22.76 3.34
C THR A 354 -11.51 23.48 4.53
N ARG A 355 -12.29 23.81 5.54
CA ARG A 355 -11.78 24.42 6.79
C ARG A 355 -10.55 23.70 7.33
N ARG A 356 -10.62 22.37 7.46
CA ARG A 356 -9.50 21.53 7.93
C ARG A 356 -8.26 21.66 7.05
N GLY A 357 -8.46 21.63 5.74
CA GLY A 357 -7.37 21.78 4.78
C GLY A 357 -6.71 23.16 4.86
N ILE A 358 -7.50 24.24 5.00
CA ILE A 358 -6.98 25.62 5.13
C ILE A 358 -6.18 25.75 6.42
N VAL A 359 -6.71 25.28 7.54
CA VAL A 359 -6.04 25.34 8.86
C VAL A 359 -4.71 24.60 8.85
N THR A 360 -4.67 23.39 8.30
CA THR A 360 -3.43 22.60 8.23
C THR A 360 -2.41 23.20 7.25
N TYR A 361 -2.86 23.82 6.17
CA TYR A 361 -2.00 24.54 5.23
C TYR A 361 -1.36 25.78 5.89
N ALA A 362 -2.18 26.57 6.61
CA ALA A 362 -1.69 27.72 7.36
C ALA A 362 -0.69 27.33 8.45
N ALA A 363 -0.97 26.23 9.18
CA ALA A 363 -0.07 25.71 10.20
C ALA A 363 1.32 25.35 9.64
N ARG A 364 1.38 24.71 8.47
CA ARG A 364 2.63 24.41 7.77
C ARG A 364 3.36 25.71 7.37
N ASP A 365 2.66 26.69 6.78
CA ASP A 365 3.27 27.94 6.37
C ASP A 365 3.84 28.73 7.57
N ILE A 366 3.08 28.78 8.68
CA ILE A 366 3.55 29.38 9.94
C ILE A 366 4.81 28.66 10.43
N ALA A 367 4.79 27.32 10.49
CA ALA A 367 5.91 26.54 11.00
C ALA A 367 7.20 26.73 10.16
N GLU A 368 7.07 26.77 8.83
CA GLU A 368 8.21 26.99 7.93
C GLU A 368 8.78 28.40 8.05
N ARG A 369 7.93 29.44 8.14
CA ARG A 369 8.36 30.85 8.30
C ARG A 369 9.04 31.10 9.63
N LEU A 370 8.57 30.44 10.70
CA LEU A 370 9.17 30.53 12.03
C LEU A 370 10.38 29.60 12.21
N ASN A 371 10.68 28.75 11.22
CA ASN A 371 11.66 27.67 11.33
C ASN A 371 11.42 26.86 12.61
N ALA A 372 10.15 26.49 12.85
CA ALA A 372 9.73 25.76 14.04
C ALA A 372 10.47 24.43 14.19
N ALA A 373 10.69 24.00 15.41
CA ALA A 373 11.35 22.73 15.71
C ALA A 373 10.47 21.51 15.37
N ALA A 374 9.13 21.67 15.46
CA ALA A 374 8.16 20.66 15.05
C ALA A 374 6.79 21.24 14.75
N ILE A 375 6.00 20.49 13.93
CA ILE A 375 4.53 20.61 13.85
C ILE A 375 3.93 19.45 14.64
N ILE A 376 3.10 19.76 15.61
CA ILE A 376 2.47 18.77 16.50
C ILE A 376 0.99 18.72 16.16
N THR A 377 0.49 17.54 15.81
CA THR A 377 -0.92 17.35 15.50
C THR A 377 -1.57 16.48 16.57
N PHE A 378 -2.63 16.98 17.20
CA PHE A 378 -3.53 16.13 17.99
C PHE A 378 -4.57 15.50 17.07
N THR A 379 -4.63 14.18 17.04
CA THR A 379 -5.49 13.47 16.09
C THR A 379 -6.04 12.17 16.66
N GLU A 380 -7.34 11.96 16.52
CA GLU A 380 -8.03 10.73 16.93
C GLU A 380 -8.10 9.69 15.81
N SER A 381 -8.25 10.14 14.57
CA SER A 381 -8.39 9.28 13.38
C SER A 381 -7.20 9.36 12.40
N GLY A 382 -6.18 10.16 12.72
CA GLY A 382 -5.07 10.43 11.82
C GLY A 382 -5.33 11.51 10.75
N ASP A 383 -6.57 12.00 10.56
CA ASP A 383 -6.91 12.93 9.47
C ASP A 383 -6.10 14.24 9.54
N THR A 384 -5.97 14.83 10.74
CA THR A 384 -5.20 16.09 10.91
C THR A 384 -3.74 15.90 10.48
N LEU A 385 -3.10 14.79 10.89
CA LEU A 385 -1.73 14.50 10.51
C LEU A 385 -1.61 14.31 9.00
N ARG A 386 -2.45 13.47 8.38
CA ARG A 386 -2.38 13.21 6.92
C ARG A 386 -2.54 14.49 6.10
N ARG A 387 -3.37 15.44 6.56
CA ARG A 387 -3.52 16.75 5.92
C ARG A 387 -2.27 17.63 6.00
N VAL A 388 -1.48 17.54 7.05
CA VAL A 388 -0.16 18.21 7.14
C VAL A 388 0.89 17.42 6.36
N ALA A 389 0.94 16.08 6.52
CA ALA A 389 1.91 15.20 5.87
C ALA A 389 1.96 15.38 4.34
N ARG A 390 0.79 15.46 3.67
CA ARG A 390 0.70 15.65 2.22
C ARG A 390 1.41 16.91 1.70
N LEU A 391 1.67 17.88 2.56
CA LEU A 391 2.34 19.14 2.21
C LEU A 391 3.86 19.00 2.17
N HIS A 392 4.41 17.85 2.60
CA HIS A 392 5.84 17.54 2.61
C HIS A 392 6.70 18.65 3.20
N SER A 393 6.30 19.17 4.37
CA SER A 393 7.02 20.23 5.07
C SER A 393 8.43 19.79 5.47
N ARG A 394 9.35 20.74 5.53
CA ARG A 394 10.71 20.53 6.08
C ARG A 394 10.71 20.35 7.59
N ILE A 395 9.68 20.84 8.25
CA ILE A 395 9.55 20.79 9.70
C ILE A 395 9.18 19.36 10.13
N PRO A 396 9.80 18.81 11.18
CA PRO A 396 9.43 17.50 11.76
C PRO A 396 7.94 17.47 12.13
N LEU A 397 7.29 16.33 11.85
CA LEU A 397 5.86 16.14 12.05
C LEU A 397 5.59 15.09 13.13
N LEU A 398 5.00 15.52 14.24
CA LEU A 398 4.63 14.68 15.38
C LEU A 398 3.11 14.51 15.45
N ALA A 399 2.64 13.29 15.67
CA ALA A 399 1.24 13.01 15.90
C ALA A 399 1.01 12.57 17.34
N PHE A 400 0.21 13.30 18.08
CA PHE A 400 -0.26 12.92 19.41
C PHE A 400 -1.64 12.28 19.27
N THR A 401 -1.76 11.02 19.66
CA THR A 401 -3.01 10.26 19.59
C THR A 401 -3.24 9.45 20.87
N ALA A 402 -4.49 9.25 21.22
CA ALA A 402 -4.87 8.48 22.40
C ALA A 402 -5.13 6.99 22.11
N THR A 403 -5.06 6.57 20.84
CA THR A 403 -5.35 5.19 20.45
C THR A 403 -4.16 4.53 19.77
N GLU A 404 -3.89 3.31 20.18
CA GLU A 404 -2.81 2.50 19.58
C GLU A 404 -3.09 2.18 18.11
N ALA A 405 -4.34 1.92 17.77
CA ALA A 405 -4.76 1.69 16.40
C ALA A 405 -4.38 2.87 15.48
N THR A 406 -4.70 4.11 15.86
CA THR A 406 -4.32 5.29 15.09
C THR A 406 -2.80 5.46 15.03
N ARG A 407 -2.08 5.22 16.13
CA ARG A 407 -0.61 5.25 16.15
C ARG A 407 -0.03 4.30 15.10
N ASN A 408 -0.51 3.08 15.04
CA ASN A 408 -0.05 2.05 14.10
C ASN A 408 -0.46 2.37 12.65
N GLN A 409 -1.68 2.84 12.41
CA GLN A 409 -2.15 3.26 11.08
C GLN A 409 -1.31 4.42 10.51
N LEU A 410 -0.89 5.34 11.36
CA LEU A 410 -0.05 6.48 10.97
C LEU A 410 1.38 6.08 10.58
N ALA A 411 1.80 4.86 10.90
CA ALA A 411 3.09 4.33 10.43
C ALA A 411 3.20 4.27 8.88
N LEU A 412 2.07 4.35 8.16
CA LEU A 412 2.03 4.46 6.70
C LEU A 412 2.17 5.90 6.20
N SER A 413 1.88 6.91 7.02
CA SER A 413 1.82 8.31 6.57
C SER A 413 3.21 8.95 6.52
N TRP A 414 3.49 9.69 5.44
CA TRP A 414 4.76 10.38 5.25
C TRP A 414 5.14 11.26 6.44
N GLY A 415 6.39 11.17 6.88
CA GLY A 415 6.97 12.00 7.94
C GLY A 415 6.35 11.81 9.33
N ALA A 416 5.32 10.98 9.48
CA ALA A 416 4.65 10.78 10.75
C ALA A 416 5.56 10.13 11.80
N ASP A 417 5.68 10.77 12.96
CA ASP A 417 6.22 10.18 14.19
C ASP A 417 5.09 10.24 15.23
N ALA A 418 4.42 9.09 15.42
CA ALA A 418 3.21 9.02 16.25
C ALA A 418 3.56 8.63 17.69
N VAL A 419 3.09 9.46 18.62
CA VAL A 419 3.28 9.31 20.07
C VAL A 419 1.93 9.01 20.73
N LEU A 420 1.89 7.94 21.51
CA LEU A 420 0.70 7.60 22.30
C LEU A 420 0.66 8.47 23.56
N VAL A 421 -0.42 9.21 23.72
CA VAL A 421 -0.63 10.13 24.83
C VAL A 421 -2.05 10.00 25.39
N PRO A 422 -2.27 10.28 26.67
CA PRO A 422 -3.64 10.37 27.22
C PRO A 422 -4.47 11.43 26.50
N ARG A 423 -5.78 11.18 26.38
CA ARG A 423 -6.72 12.17 25.81
C ARG A 423 -6.86 13.36 26.74
N MET A 424 -6.68 14.57 26.19
CA MET A 424 -6.81 15.82 26.95
C MET A 424 -8.25 16.37 26.88
N LYS A 425 -8.65 17.09 27.94
CA LYS A 425 -10.00 17.63 28.06
C LYS A 425 -10.17 19.01 27.43
N ASN A 426 -9.11 19.80 27.37
CA ASN A 426 -9.10 21.16 26.83
C ASN A 426 -7.75 21.49 26.16
N THR A 427 -7.67 22.66 25.55
CA THR A 427 -6.49 23.13 24.82
C THR A 427 -5.29 23.40 25.72
N ASP A 428 -5.49 23.91 26.93
CA ASP A 428 -4.41 24.21 27.86
C ASP A 428 -3.72 22.93 28.29
N ALA A 429 -4.48 21.88 28.63
CA ALA A 429 -3.92 20.57 28.94
C ALA A 429 -3.20 19.93 27.72
N MET A 430 -3.59 20.26 26.50
CA MET A 430 -2.83 19.82 25.30
C MET A 430 -1.47 20.50 25.22
N ILE A 431 -1.38 21.77 25.54
CA ILE A 431 -0.12 22.53 25.54
C ILE A 431 0.81 21.99 26.64
N ASP A 432 0.30 21.83 27.87
CA ASP A 432 1.06 21.23 28.97
C ASP A 432 1.60 19.85 28.61
N GLN A 433 0.78 19.02 27.95
CA GLN A 433 1.19 17.67 27.51
C GLN A 433 2.32 17.72 26.46
N VAL A 434 2.31 18.71 25.57
CA VAL A 434 3.39 18.91 24.60
C VAL A 434 4.70 19.17 25.31
N ASP A 435 4.70 20.08 26.30
CA ASP A 435 5.87 20.41 27.09
C ASP A 435 6.40 19.19 27.85
N GLU A 436 5.52 18.48 28.56
CA GLU A 436 5.88 17.31 29.34
C GLU A 436 6.49 16.20 28.47
N VAL A 437 5.78 15.79 27.40
CA VAL A 437 6.17 14.64 26.57
C VAL A 437 7.45 14.92 25.78
N LEU A 438 7.58 16.11 25.18
CA LEU A 438 8.70 16.39 24.29
C LEU A 438 9.97 16.74 25.04
N THR A 439 9.85 17.33 26.23
CA THR A 439 11.01 17.57 27.13
C THR A 439 11.49 16.25 27.73
N ALA A 440 10.58 15.40 28.24
CA ALA A 440 10.93 14.12 28.84
C ALA A 440 11.63 13.16 27.86
N ASN A 441 11.19 13.16 26.59
CA ASN A 441 11.77 12.31 25.55
C ASN A 441 13.06 12.88 24.92
N GLY A 442 13.51 14.08 25.34
CA GLY A 442 14.68 14.74 24.80
C GLY A 442 14.59 15.13 23.31
N LYS A 443 13.37 15.11 22.74
CA LYS A 443 13.15 15.46 21.34
C LYS A 443 13.24 16.96 21.09
N LEU A 444 12.82 17.77 22.08
CA LEU A 444 12.85 19.22 22.04
C LEU A 444 13.43 19.78 23.33
N GLN A 445 13.93 21.02 23.25
CA GLN A 445 14.52 21.75 24.37
C GLN A 445 13.63 22.94 24.76
N ARG A 446 13.78 23.39 26.00
CA ARG A 446 13.12 24.60 26.47
C ARG A 446 13.51 25.80 25.59
N GLY A 447 12.52 26.55 25.13
CA GLY A 447 12.69 27.68 24.23
C GLY A 447 12.53 27.34 22.75
N ASP A 448 12.44 26.07 22.37
CA ASP A 448 12.11 25.66 21.00
C ASP A 448 10.68 26.10 20.63
N THR A 449 10.53 26.64 19.44
CA THR A 449 9.19 27.02 18.93
C THR A 449 8.55 25.85 18.21
N VAL A 450 7.30 25.55 18.52
CA VAL A 450 6.48 24.52 17.86
C VAL A 450 5.16 25.09 17.38
N VAL A 451 4.55 24.43 16.40
CA VAL A 451 3.20 24.74 15.92
C VAL A 451 2.26 23.60 16.24
N ILE A 452 1.27 23.84 17.07
CA ILE A 452 0.30 22.86 17.51
C ILE A 452 -0.95 22.99 16.64
N VAL A 453 -1.45 21.85 16.14
CA VAL A 453 -2.67 21.76 15.31
C VAL A 453 -3.64 20.78 15.93
N ALA A 454 -4.83 21.22 16.24
CA ALA A 454 -5.82 20.42 16.93
C ALA A 454 -7.26 20.72 16.48
N GLY A 455 -8.20 19.93 16.96
CA GLY A 455 -9.62 20.24 16.97
C GLY A 455 -10.02 20.82 18.31
N ALA A 456 -10.72 21.95 18.32
CA ALA A 456 -11.34 22.53 19.50
C ALA A 456 -12.86 22.60 19.32
N PRO A 457 -13.70 22.05 20.23
CA PRO A 457 -13.33 21.27 21.42
C PRO A 457 -12.62 19.96 21.11
N ALA A 458 -11.73 19.53 22.01
CA ALA A 458 -10.91 18.32 21.85
C ALA A 458 -11.71 17.02 21.66
N SER A 459 -12.99 17.01 22.09
CA SER A 459 -13.90 15.85 22.03
C SER A 459 -14.57 15.65 20.67
N VAL A 460 -14.44 16.60 19.72
CA VAL A 460 -15.14 16.54 18.42
C VAL A 460 -14.21 16.05 17.34
N ILE A 461 -14.38 14.80 16.92
CA ILE A 461 -13.60 14.20 15.81
C ILE A 461 -13.86 15.00 14.53
N GLY A 462 -12.78 15.29 13.78
CA GLY A 462 -12.87 16.03 12.52
C GLY A 462 -13.07 17.54 12.66
N SER A 463 -12.85 18.12 13.85
CA SER A 463 -13.01 19.53 14.13
C SER A 463 -11.75 20.36 13.90
N THR A 464 -10.70 19.89 13.20
CA THR A 464 -9.43 20.63 13.01
C THR A 464 -9.68 22.08 12.67
N ASN A 465 -9.49 22.97 13.65
CA ASN A 465 -9.84 24.41 13.59
C ASN A 465 -8.96 25.30 14.48
N PHE A 466 -7.95 24.69 15.13
CA PHE A 466 -7.07 25.36 16.08
C PHE A 466 -5.62 25.26 15.60
N VAL A 467 -4.91 26.38 15.58
CA VAL A 467 -3.47 26.47 15.38
C VAL A 467 -2.90 27.37 16.47
N HIS A 468 -1.88 26.89 17.15
CA HIS A 468 -1.22 27.62 18.22
C HIS A 468 0.29 27.57 18.02
N VAL A 469 0.96 28.73 18.15
CA VAL A 469 2.42 28.82 18.18
C VAL A 469 2.85 28.83 19.63
N HIS A 470 3.62 27.83 20.04
CA HIS A 470 4.02 27.65 21.41
C HIS A 470 5.56 27.59 21.53
N ARG A 471 6.10 28.10 22.64
CA ARG A 471 7.49 27.92 23.03
C ARG A 471 7.59 26.95 24.18
N ILE A 472 8.33 25.87 23.99
CA ILE A 472 8.49 24.80 24.98
C ILE A 472 8.98 25.36 26.32
N GLY A 473 8.19 25.13 27.37
CA GLY A 473 8.48 25.53 28.75
C GLY A 473 8.21 27.01 29.07
N GLU A 474 7.56 27.77 28.18
CA GLU A 474 7.02 29.09 28.50
C GLU A 474 5.52 28.94 28.88
N GLN A 475 5.13 29.53 30.01
CA GLN A 475 3.70 29.66 30.34
C GLN A 475 3.14 30.82 29.52
N ASP A 476 2.15 30.52 28.68
CA ASP A 476 1.36 31.55 28.00
C ASP A 476 0.56 32.33 29.05
N HIS A 477 0.91 33.58 29.27
CA HIS A 477 0.21 34.51 30.18
C HIS A 477 -0.91 35.22 29.43
#